data_07c59aefaeb824e55e300511c2fa7d1d
#
_entry.id   07c59aefaeb824e55e300511c2fa7d1d
#
_cell.length_a   1.000
_cell.length_b   1.000
_cell.length_c   1.000
_cell.angle_alpha   90.00
_cell.angle_beta   90.00
_cell.angle_gamma   90.00
#
_symmetry.space_group_name_H-M   'P 1'
#
loop_
_entity.id
_entity.type
_entity.pdbx_description
1 polymer ?
#
loop_
_entity_poly.entity_id
_entity_poly.type
_entity_poly.pdbx_seq_one_letter_code
_entity_poly.pdbx_strand_id
1 'polypeptide(L)'
;MHRQGFYEHQIPEIISCIGKAPFLEGVYTHFASAKDFNYPGYTEKQFKLFQGIIGAFKKSTFPGVLYHAAASGGTIVSSKTHLDMVRVGMGLYGYYPSAEIKDQMMTLALKKIALKPILSWKTLVSETKSIEAGEPIGYDLTEYLPKKTNIAILPIGYWHGYDRGLSSVGEVLIRGKRCRVLGR
;
A
#
# COMPACT_ATOMS: atom_id res chain seq x y z
N MET A 1 15.66 -1.57 7.86
CA MET A 1 15.01 -0.25 7.73
C MET A 1 15.57 0.82 8.68
N HIS A 2 16.37 0.45 9.66
CA HIS A 2 16.94 1.38 10.65
C HIS A 2 15.92 2.38 11.25
N ARG A 3 14.79 1.83 11.66
CA ARG A 3 13.75 2.54 12.41
C ARG A 3 13.81 2.09 13.87
N GLN A 4 12.71 2.07 14.59
CA GLN A 4 12.64 1.51 15.94
C GLN A 4 12.98 0.02 15.93
N GLY A 5 13.56 -0.50 17.02
CA GLY A 5 13.93 -1.89 17.17
C GLY A 5 15.40 -2.06 17.61
N PHE A 6 15.88 -3.28 17.50
CA PHE A 6 17.15 -3.71 18.02
C PHE A 6 18.03 -4.30 16.91
N TYR A 7 19.33 -4.26 17.09
CA TYR A 7 20.31 -4.92 16.24
C TYR A 7 20.58 -6.35 16.73
N GLU A 8 21.07 -7.18 15.82
CA GLU A 8 21.36 -8.59 16.10
C GLU A 8 22.28 -8.78 17.32
N HIS A 9 23.33 -7.96 17.44
CA HIS A 9 24.27 -8.04 18.55
C HIS A 9 23.67 -7.73 19.93
N GLN A 10 22.51 -7.07 19.99
CA GLN A 10 21.79 -6.74 21.23
C GLN A 10 20.86 -7.89 21.69
N ILE A 11 20.61 -8.90 20.84
CA ILE A 11 19.63 -9.96 21.12
C ILE A 11 19.93 -10.72 22.43
N PRO A 12 21.18 -11.10 22.75
CA PRO A 12 21.47 -11.79 24.01
C PRO A 12 21.08 -10.96 25.26
N GLU A 13 21.37 -9.67 25.23
CA GLU A 13 21.00 -8.74 26.32
C GLU A 13 19.48 -8.61 26.44
N ILE A 14 18.79 -8.45 25.31
CA ILE A 14 17.33 -8.36 25.25
C ILE A 14 16.67 -9.61 25.83
N ILE A 15 17.11 -10.80 25.43
CA ILE A 15 16.62 -12.07 25.98
C ILE A 15 16.81 -12.12 27.49
N SER A 16 17.96 -11.68 27.99
CA SER A 16 18.25 -11.61 29.44
C SER A 16 17.33 -10.61 30.15
N CYS A 17 17.07 -9.44 29.56
CA CYS A 17 16.19 -8.44 30.14
C CYS A 17 14.72 -8.90 30.13
N ILE A 18 14.23 -9.47 29.04
CA ILE A 18 12.85 -9.95 28.88
C ILE A 18 12.61 -11.18 29.77
N GLY A 19 13.62 -12.02 30.03
CA GLY A 19 13.49 -13.16 30.94
C GLY A 19 13.02 -12.80 32.35
N LYS A 20 13.05 -11.52 32.71
CA LYS A 20 12.50 -10.96 33.94
C LYS A 20 11.09 -10.38 33.78
N ALA A 21 10.56 -10.30 32.55
CA ALA A 21 9.24 -9.79 32.26
C ALA A 21 8.18 -10.91 32.31
N PRO A 22 6.92 -10.60 32.64
CA PRO A 22 5.89 -11.62 32.80
C PRO A 22 5.50 -12.34 31.50
N PHE A 23 5.65 -11.70 30.34
CA PHE A 23 5.32 -12.30 29.02
C PHE A 23 5.98 -11.57 27.86
N LEU A 24 6.20 -12.30 26.77
CA LEU A 24 6.61 -11.80 25.46
C LEU A 24 5.60 -12.33 24.45
N GLU A 25 4.81 -11.46 23.82
CA GLU A 25 3.80 -11.86 22.86
C GLU A 25 4.37 -12.16 21.49
N GLY A 26 5.36 -11.39 21.02
CA GLY A 26 5.89 -11.60 19.68
C GLY A 26 7.21 -10.91 19.41
N VAL A 27 7.87 -11.42 18.37
CA VAL A 27 9.11 -10.86 17.82
C VAL A 27 8.92 -10.66 16.32
N TYR A 28 9.26 -9.48 15.79
CA TYR A 28 9.04 -9.20 14.40
C TYR A 28 10.15 -8.39 13.74
N THR A 29 10.18 -8.49 12.41
CA THR A 29 10.88 -7.55 11.55
C THR A 29 9.93 -6.95 10.51
N HIS A 30 10.37 -5.90 9.82
CA HIS A 30 9.65 -5.34 8.68
C HIS A 30 10.60 -5.22 7.50
N PHE A 31 10.27 -5.90 6.40
CA PHE A 31 11.10 -5.89 5.21
C PHE A 31 11.21 -4.50 4.60
N ALA A 32 12.42 -4.13 4.22
CA ALA A 32 12.69 -2.84 3.60
C ALA A 32 12.24 -2.79 2.14
N SER A 33 12.32 -3.93 1.42
CA SER A 33 12.19 -3.98 -0.04
C SER A 33 11.40 -5.21 -0.55
N ALA A 34 10.50 -5.78 0.25
CA ALA A 34 9.72 -6.97 -0.15
C ALA A 34 8.76 -6.75 -1.33
N LYS A 35 8.61 -5.54 -1.81
CA LYS A 35 7.83 -5.18 -3.01
C LYS A 35 8.68 -5.05 -4.27
N ASP A 36 9.98 -5.20 -4.17
CA ASP A 36 10.93 -5.04 -5.25
C ASP A 36 11.52 -6.39 -5.65
N PHE A 37 11.02 -6.93 -6.75
CA PHE A 37 11.51 -8.19 -7.30
C PHE A 37 12.89 -8.07 -7.95
N ASN A 38 13.34 -6.86 -8.26
CA ASN A 38 14.65 -6.66 -8.87
C ASN A 38 15.79 -6.85 -7.85
N TYR A 39 15.46 -6.74 -6.56
CA TYR A 39 16.42 -6.90 -5.48
C TYR A 39 15.98 -7.94 -4.43
N PRO A 40 15.67 -9.18 -4.83
CA PRO A 40 15.21 -10.21 -3.89
C PRO A 40 16.28 -10.55 -2.84
N GLY A 41 17.56 -10.46 -3.20
CA GLY A 41 18.67 -10.77 -2.31
C GLY A 41 18.73 -9.95 -1.04
N TYR A 42 18.27 -8.68 -1.06
CA TYR A 42 18.22 -7.89 0.16
C TYR A 42 17.14 -8.39 1.12
N THR A 43 15.96 -8.72 0.61
CA THR A 43 14.87 -9.28 1.42
C THR A 43 15.24 -10.66 1.95
N GLU A 44 15.88 -11.50 1.16
CA GLU A 44 16.37 -12.81 1.58
C GLU A 44 17.44 -12.70 2.69
N LYS A 45 18.40 -11.77 2.55
CA LYS A 45 19.40 -11.49 3.58
C LYS A 45 18.73 -11.05 4.89
N GLN A 46 17.77 -10.14 4.83
CA GLN A 46 17.02 -9.67 6.00
C GLN A 46 16.23 -10.81 6.63
N PHE A 47 15.61 -11.67 5.83
CA PHE A 47 14.85 -12.80 6.32
C PHE A 47 15.75 -13.85 6.99
N LYS A 48 16.89 -14.16 6.39
CA LYS A 48 17.89 -15.09 6.96
C LYS A 48 18.42 -14.60 8.31
N LEU A 49 18.71 -13.29 8.42
CA LEU A 49 19.09 -12.68 9.68
C LEU A 49 17.98 -12.83 10.73
N PHE A 50 16.75 -12.57 10.36
CA PHE A 50 15.60 -12.71 11.26
C PHE A 50 15.35 -14.15 11.68
N GLN A 51 15.57 -15.12 10.80
CA GLN A 51 15.52 -16.55 11.15
C GLN A 51 16.57 -16.93 12.21
N GLY A 52 17.77 -16.34 12.15
CA GLY A 52 18.79 -16.48 13.19
C GLY A 52 18.31 -15.96 14.54
N ILE A 53 17.67 -14.77 14.55
CA ILE A 53 17.08 -14.18 15.75
C ILE A 53 15.97 -15.08 16.31
N ILE A 54 15.06 -15.58 15.45
CA ILE A 54 14.01 -16.55 15.85
C ILE A 54 14.67 -17.77 16.54
N GLY A 55 15.77 -18.28 15.97
CA GLY A 55 16.50 -19.41 16.52
C GLY A 55 17.05 -19.11 17.94
N ALA A 56 17.51 -17.88 18.20
CA ALA A 56 17.96 -17.46 19.53
C ALA A 56 16.81 -17.41 20.53
N PHE A 57 15.65 -16.83 20.15
CA PHE A 57 14.48 -16.77 21.01
C PHE A 57 13.87 -18.16 21.30
N LYS A 58 13.86 -19.07 20.29
CA LYS A 58 13.37 -20.45 20.47
C LYS A 58 14.23 -21.29 21.42
N LYS A 59 15.49 -20.93 21.61
CA LYS A 59 16.38 -21.57 22.60
C LYS A 59 16.15 -21.06 24.02
N SER A 60 15.48 -19.94 24.17
CA SER A 60 15.10 -19.35 25.45
C SER A 60 13.70 -19.81 25.87
N THR A 61 13.39 -19.69 27.15
CA THR A 61 12.14 -20.21 27.75
C THR A 61 10.94 -19.26 27.61
N PHE A 62 10.65 -18.77 26.37
CA PHE A 62 9.47 -17.96 26.13
C PHE A 62 8.41 -18.80 25.40
N PRO A 63 7.35 -19.28 26.08
CA PRO A 63 6.28 -20.03 25.43
C PRO A 63 5.35 -19.11 24.64
N GLY A 64 4.85 -19.61 23.50
CA GLY A 64 3.77 -18.94 22.77
C GLY A 64 4.15 -17.70 21.99
N VAL A 65 5.44 -17.41 21.79
CA VAL A 65 5.90 -16.24 21.05
C VAL A 65 5.55 -16.34 19.57
N LEU A 66 4.87 -15.32 19.05
CA LEU A 66 4.53 -15.21 17.63
C LEU A 66 5.66 -14.50 16.85
N TYR A 67 6.10 -15.12 15.77
CA TYR A 67 7.10 -14.55 14.87
C TYR A 67 6.45 -14.07 13.58
N HIS A 68 6.71 -12.83 13.17
CA HIS A 68 6.13 -12.30 11.96
C HIS A 68 7.03 -11.29 11.23
N ALA A 69 7.02 -11.35 9.90
CA ALA A 69 7.87 -10.51 9.06
C ALA A 69 7.09 -9.82 7.93
N ALA A 70 6.21 -10.56 7.25
CA ALA A 70 5.54 -10.11 6.05
C ALA A 70 4.47 -9.05 6.33
N ALA A 71 4.53 -7.93 5.60
CA ALA A 71 3.43 -7.03 5.33
C ALA A 71 2.80 -7.40 3.98
N SER A 72 1.89 -6.59 3.42
CA SER A 72 1.19 -6.92 2.17
C SER A 72 2.11 -7.42 1.05
N GLY A 73 3.27 -6.77 0.83
CA GLY A 73 4.23 -7.19 -0.20
C GLY A 73 4.78 -8.58 0.05
N GLY A 74 5.40 -8.81 1.21
CA GLY A 74 5.95 -10.11 1.57
C GLY A 74 4.90 -11.23 1.58
N THR A 75 3.66 -10.91 1.99
CA THR A 75 2.55 -11.86 1.99
C THR A 75 2.18 -12.34 0.59
N ILE A 76 2.17 -11.43 -0.38
CA ILE A 76 1.81 -11.74 -1.77
C ILE A 76 2.96 -12.48 -2.48
N VAL A 77 4.19 -12.06 -2.22
CA VAL A 77 5.37 -12.51 -2.96
C VAL A 77 5.85 -13.90 -2.54
N SER A 78 5.82 -14.21 -1.25
CA SER A 78 6.41 -15.44 -0.75
C SER A 78 5.75 -15.97 0.52
N SER A 79 5.16 -17.16 0.43
CA SER A 79 4.62 -17.86 1.59
C SER A 79 5.71 -18.23 2.64
N LYS A 80 6.97 -18.32 2.24
CA LYS A 80 8.08 -18.59 3.17
C LYS A 80 8.22 -17.52 4.26
N THR A 81 7.77 -16.28 3.98
CA THR A 81 7.90 -15.17 4.92
C THR A 81 6.67 -14.98 5.81
N HIS A 82 5.64 -15.82 5.71
CA HIS A 82 4.41 -15.70 6.49
C HIS A 82 4.66 -15.93 7.98
N LEU A 83 5.49 -16.94 8.32
CA LEU A 83 5.76 -17.37 9.69
C LEU A 83 4.44 -17.66 10.43
N ASP A 84 4.31 -17.20 11.69
CA ASP A 84 3.10 -17.45 12.49
C ASP A 84 1.97 -16.45 12.18
N MET A 85 2.31 -15.27 11.63
CA MET A 85 1.34 -14.20 11.35
C MET A 85 1.82 -13.28 10.23
N VAL A 86 0.88 -12.72 9.48
CA VAL A 86 1.13 -11.68 8.49
C VAL A 86 0.44 -10.36 8.88
N ARG A 87 0.99 -9.24 8.44
CA ARG A 87 0.45 -7.90 8.70
C ARG A 87 0.00 -7.27 7.38
N VAL A 88 -1.20 -7.63 6.93
CA VAL A 88 -1.74 -7.13 5.67
C VAL A 88 -2.44 -5.79 5.91
N GLY A 89 -1.98 -4.76 5.23
CA GLY A 89 -2.61 -3.43 5.24
C GLY A 89 -3.23 -3.13 3.88
N MET A 90 -2.46 -2.56 2.96
CA MET A 90 -2.92 -2.16 1.62
C MET A 90 -3.61 -3.29 0.85
N GLY A 91 -3.15 -4.53 1.00
CA GLY A 91 -3.77 -5.71 0.39
C GLY A 91 -5.21 -5.95 0.82
N LEU A 92 -5.60 -5.61 2.06
CA LEU A 92 -6.98 -5.71 2.55
C LEU A 92 -7.92 -4.73 1.83
N TYR A 93 -7.40 -3.58 1.43
CA TYR A 93 -8.15 -2.58 0.65
C TYR A 93 -8.20 -2.90 -0.84
N GLY A 94 -7.59 -4.02 -1.26
CA GLY A 94 -7.59 -4.45 -2.65
C GLY A 94 -6.53 -3.79 -3.53
N TYR A 95 -5.48 -3.23 -2.92
CA TYR A 95 -4.39 -2.59 -3.64
C TYR A 95 -3.10 -3.41 -3.55
N TYR A 96 -2.43 -3.55 -4.69
CA TYR A 96 -1.09 -4.12 -4.73
C TYR A 96 -0.09 -3.10 -4.18
N PRO A 97 0.92 -3.54 -3.41
CA PRO A 97 1.92 -2.66 -2.81
C PRO A 97 2.80 -1.91 -3.82
N SER A 98 2.89 -2.40 -5.04
CA SER A 98 3.59 -1.74 -6.15
C SER A 98 3.04 -2.20 -7.51
N ALA A 99 3.36 -1.45 -8.57
CA ALA A 99 3.00 -1.80 -9.93
C ALA A 99 3.71 -3.11 -10.36
N GLU A 100 4.96 -3.27 -9.99
CA GLU A 100 5.77 -4.46 -10.32
C GLU A 100 5.14 -5.74 -9.75
N ILE A 101 4.68 -5.72 -8.50
CA ILE A 101 3.94 -6.87 -7.91
C ILE A 101 2.66 -7.12 -8.69
N LYS A 102 1.91 -6.08 -9.01
CA LYS A 102 0.68 -6.21 -9.79
C LYS A 102 0.95 -6.87 -11.13
N ASP A 103 1.93 -6.36 -11.89
CA ASP A 103 2.25 -6.86 -13.23
C ASP A 103 2.75 -8.30 -13.18
N GLN A 104 3.56 -8.65 -12.22
CA GLN A 104 4.03 -10.03 -12.03
C GLN A 104 2.89 -10.98 -11.64
N MET A 105 1.99 -10.57 -10.74
CA MET A 105 0.83 -11.39 -10.39
C MET A 105 -0.13 -11.58 -11.56
N MET A 106 -0.17 -10.65 -12.51
CA MET A 106 -0.98 -10.74 -13.72
C MET A 106 -0.30 -11.51 -14.86
N THR A 107 1.02 -11.42 -14.97
CA THR A 107 1.81 -11.99 -16.08
C THR A 107 2.27 -13.42 -15.82
N LEU A 108 2.75 -13.69 -14.60
CA LEU A 108 3.16 -15.03 -14.22
C LEU A 108 1.93 -15.88 -13.88
N ALA A 109 1.96 -17.16 -14.24
CA ALA A 109 0.92 -18.14 -13.91
C ALA A 109 0.60 -18.27 -12.40
N LEU A 110 1.11 -17.36 -11.59
CA LEU A 110 0.83 -17.12 -10.19
C LEU A 110 -0.55 -16.47 -9.96
N LYS A 111 -1.48 -16.57 -10.88
CA LYS A 111 -2.88 -16.06 -10.87
C LYS A 111 -3.70 -16.32 -9.59
N LYS A 112 -3.03 -16.67 -8.49
CA LYS A 112 -3.69 -17.12 -7.27
C LYS A 112 -4.27 -15.98 -6.43
N ILE A 113 -3.81 -14.73 -6.60
CA ILE A 113 -4.26 -13.61 -5.78
C ILE A 113 -4.69 -12.45 -6.68
N ALA A 114 -5.99 -12.36 -6.93
CA ALA A 114 -6.59 -11.22 -7.60
C ALA A 114 -7.15 -10.26 -6.54
N LEU A 115 -6.46 -9.16 -6.30
CA LEU A 115 -6.93 -8.13 -5.39
C LEU A 115 -8.01 -7.28 -6.09
N LYS A 116 -9.10 -7.01 -5.36
CA LYS A 116 -10.20 -6.14 -5.83
C LYS A 116 -10.35 -4.98 -4.86
N PRO A 117 -10.33 -3.71 -5.32
CA PRO A 117 -10.60 -2.57 -4.47
C PRO A 117 -11.94 -2.74 -3.75
N ILE A 118 -11.94 -2.53 -2.43
CA ILE A 118 -13.14 -2.64 -1.59
C ILE A 118 -13.95 -1.35 -1.55
N LEU A 119 -13.33 -0.22 -1.95
CA LEU A 119 -13.96 1.09 -1.96
C LEU A 119 -14.34 1.47 -3.39
N SER A 120 -15.56 1.96 -3.54
CA SER A 120 -15.98 2.68 -4.73
C SER A 120 -16.67 3.97 -4.32
N TRP A 121 -16.18 5.09 -4.84
CA TRP A 121 -16.74 6.40 -4.56
C TRP A 121 -17.60 6.84 -5.74
N LYS A 122 -18.86 7.19 -5.46
CA LYS A 122 -19.87 7.54 -6.47
C LYS A 122 -20.56 8.82 -6.10
N THR A 123 -20.96 9.58 -7.13
CA THR A 123 -21.80 10.77 -6.98
C THR A 123 -22.73 10.89 -8.19
N LEU A 124 -23.69 11.78 -8.09
CA LEU A 124 -24.57 12.12 -9.19
C LEU A 124 -24.01 13.32 -9.96
N VAL A 125 -24.35 13.45 -11.23
CA VAL A 125 -24.13 14.67 -12.00
C VAL A 125 -25.24 15.65 -11.60
N SER A 126 -24.87 16.79 -11.02
CA SER A 126 -25.84 17.82 -10.61
C SER A 126 -26.28 18.69 -11.76
N GLU A 127 -25.41 18.94 -12.72
CA GLU A 127 -25.68 19.81 -13.87
C GLU A 127 -24.77 19.43 -15.05
N THR A 128 -25.21 19.75 -16.27
CA THR A 128 -24.37 19.72 -17.46
C THR A 128 -24.38 21.06 -18.16
N LYS A 129 -23.23 21.51 -18.65
CA LYS A 129 -23.06 22.79 -19.37
C LYS A 129 -22.26 22.60 -20.64
N SER A 130 -22.55 23.41 -21.65
CA SER A 130 -21.70 23.55 -22.83
C SER A 130 -20.84 24.80 -22.68
N ILE A 131 -19.55 24.66 -22.70
CA ILE A 131 -18.57 25.74 -22.56
C ILE A 131 -17.94 25.97 -23.93
N GLU A 132 -17.87 27.22 -24.35
CA GLU A 132 -17.25 27.58 -25.64
C GLU A 132 -15.71 27.47 -25.59
N ALA A 133 -15.09 27.38 -26.76
CA ALA A 133 -13.63 27.35 -26.86
C ALA A 133 -13.00 28.63 -26.30
N GLY A 134 -11.92 28.47 -25.51
CA GLY A 134 -11.20 29.60 -24.92
C GLY A 134 -11.81 30.16 -23.63
N GLU A 135 -12.97 29.67 -23.19
CA GLU A 135 -13.55 30.07 -21.91
C GLU A 135 -12.77 29.44 -20.76
N PRO A 136 -12.46 30.21 -19.69
CA PRO A 136 -11.79 29.70 -18.51
C PRO A 136 -12.73 28.91 -17.60
N ILE A 137 -12.16 27.92 -16.91
CA ILE A 137 -12.90 27.06 -15.98
C ILE A 137 -12.21 27.02 -14.62
N GLY A 138 -13.00 27.11 -13.54
CA GLY A 138 -12.54 26.99 -12.17
C GLY A 138 -11.88 28.26 -11.63
N TYR A 139 -11.28 28.10 -10.45
CA TYR A 139 -10.58 29.20 -9.78
C TYR A 139 -9.27 29.54 -10.49
N ASP A 140 -8.85 30.79 -10.35
CA ASP A 140 -7.59 31.36 -10.87
C ASP A 140 -7.47 31.30 -12.40
N LEU A 141 -8.53 30.93 -13.12
CA LEU A 141 -8.60 30.90 -14.59
C LEU A 141 -7.45 30.04 -15.20
N THR A 142 -7.07 28.97 -14.54
CA THR A 142 -5.91 28.15 -14.92
C THR A 142 -6.23 27.07 -15.95
N GLU A 143 -7.50 26.80 -16.21
CA GLU A 143 -7.94 25.78 -17.15
C GLU A 143 -8.72 26.42 -18.30
N TYR A 144 -8.35 26.10 -19.54
CA TYR A 144 -8.99 26.57 -20.76
C TYR A 144 -9.32 25.39 -21.67
N LEU A 145 -10.45 25.42 -22.33
CA LEU A 145 -10.85 24.40 -23.28
C LEU A 145 -10.45 24.80 -24.71
N PRO A 146 -9.76 23.92 -25.45
CA PRO A 146 -9.31 24.22 -26.82
C PRO A 146 -10.47 24.20 -27.83
N LYS A 147 -11.62 23.66 -27.45
CA LYS A 147 -12.83 23.53 -28.28
C LYS A 147 -14.07 23.56 -27.44
N LYS A 148 -15.23 23.87 -28.04
CA LYS A 148 -16.53 23.73 -27.41
C LYS A 148 -16.69 22.36 -26.79
N THR A 149 -16.97 22.29 -25.49
CA THR A 149 -16.97 21.03 -24.71
C THR A 149 -18.15 21.00 -23.75
N ASN A 150 -18.83 19.87 -23.71
CA ASN A 150 -19.84 19.60 -22.68
C ASN A 150 -19.12 19.13 -21.39
N ILE A 151 -19.44 19.78 -20.29
CA ILE A 151 -18.93 19.45 -18.97
C ILE A 151 -20.06 18.95 -18.07
N ALA A 152 -19.70 18.14 -17.08
CA ALA A 152 -20.58 17.69 -16.01
C ALA A 152 -20.11 18.26 -14.68
N ILE A 153 -21.04 18.83 -13.91
CA ILE A 153 -20.77 19.32 -12.57
C ILE A 153 -21.03 18.20 -11.58
N LEU A 154 -20.02 17.87 -10.77
CA LEU A 154 -20.09 16.87 -9.72
C LEU A 154 -20.09 17.56 -8.36
N PRO A 155 -21.09 17.35 -7.48
CA PRO A 155 -21.19 18.05 -6.19
C PRO A 155 -20.29 17.44 -5.13
N ILE A 156 -19.07 17.10 -5.50
CA ILE A 156 -18.01 16.60 -4.62
C ILE A 156 -16.68 17.27 -4.99
N GLY A 157 -15.79 17.38 -4.02
CA GLY A 157 -14.47 17.98 -4.23
C GLY A 157 -13.56 17.72 -3.03
N TYR A 158 -12.55 18.54 -2.88
CA TYR A 158 -11.52 18.35 -1.85
C TYR A 158 -12.08 18.42 -0.42
N TRP A 159 -13.15 19.15 -0.16
CA TRP A 159 -13.83 19.12 1.13
C TRP A 159 -14.37 17.74 1.51
N HIS A 160 -14.72 16.92 0.51
CA HIS A 160 -15.23 15.57 0.68
C HIS A 160 -14.12 14.50 0.66
N GLY A 161 -12.85 14.90 0.62
CA GLY A 161 -11.69 13.99 0.58
C GLY A 161 -11.15 13.71 -0.82
N TYR A 162 -11.66 14.35 -1.88
CA TYR A 162 -11.02 14.29 -3.20
C TYR A 162 -9.72 15.07 -3.17
N ASP A 163 -8.59 14.42 -3.45
CA ASP A 163 -7.28 15.06 -3.32
C ASP A 163 -7.17 16.27 -4.26
N ARG A 164 -6.88 17.44 -3.70
CA ARG A 164 -6.70 18.66 -4.46
C ARG A 164 -5.54 18.59 -5.45
N GLY A 165 -4.53 17.75 -5.21
CA GLY A 165 -3.45 17.44 -6.14
C GLY A 165 -3.93 16.80 -7.45
N LEU A 166 -5.17 16.29 -7.50
CA LEU A 166 -5.79 15.75 -8.71
C LEU A 166 -6.47 16.85 -9.57
N SER A 167 -6.36 18.12 -9.21
CA SER A 167 -6.85 19.24 -10.03
C SER A 167 -6.27 19.18 -11.43
N SER A 168 -7.11 19.30 -12.44
CA SER A 168 -6.77 19.26 -13.88
C SER A 168 -6.06 17.97 -14.39
N VAL A 169 -5.76 16.99 -13.52
CA VAL A 169 -5.10 15.73 -13.90
C VAL A 169 -5.90 14.49 -13.52
N GLY A 170 -6.79 14.60 -12.53
CA GLY A 170 -7.64 13.49 -12.10
C GLY A 170 -8.65 13.07 -13.17
N GLU A 171 -9.13 11.84 -13.04
CA GLU A 171 -10.16 11.30 -13.92
C GLU A 171 -11.32 10.72 -13.11
N VAL A 172 -12.51 10.81 -13.67
CA VAL A 172 -13.73 10.18 -13.18
C VAL A 172 -14.37 9.35 -14.29
N LEU A 173 -15.20 8.40 -13.92
CA LEU A 173 -15.98 7.63 -14.87
C LEU A 173 -17.40 8.17 -14.95
N ILE A 174 -17.82 8.61 -16.14
CA ILE A 174 -19.21 8.99 -16.43
C ILE A 174 -19.76 8.02 -17.47
N ARG A 175 -20.75 7.23 -17.11
CA ARG A 175 -21.30 6.14 -17.96
C ARG A 175 -20.20 5.23 -18.54
N GLY A 176 -19.20 4.88 -17.72
CA GLY A 176 -18.08 4.01 -18.11
C GLY A 176 -16.98 4.68 -18.94
N LYS A 177 -17.12 5.97 -19.29
CA LYS A 177 -16.09 6.73 -20.02
C LYS A 177 -15.23 7.52 -19.06
N ARG A 178 -13.91 7.51 -19.26
CA ARG A 178 -12.97 8.35 -18.52
C ARG A 178 -13.13 9.80 -18.93
N CYS A 179 -13.37 10.65 -17.97
CA CYS A 179 -13.50 12.09 -18.14
C CYS A 179 -12.50 12.78 -17.21
N ARG A 180 -11.71 13.68 -17.76
CA ARG A 180 -10.74 14.47 -16.98
C ARG A 180 -11.47 15.44 -16.06
N VAL A 181 -10.96 15.60 -14.86
CA VAL A 181 -11.37 16.67 -13.95
C VAL A 181 -10.80 18.00 -14.46
N LEU A 182 -11.63 19.02 -14.52
CA LEU A 182 -11.29 20.34 -15.00
C LEU A 182 -11.22 21.32 -13.83
N GLY A 183 -10.18 22.14 -13.81
CA GLY A 183 -9.97 23.17 -12.80
C GLY A 183 -9.69 22.58 -11.40
N ARG A 184 -9.91 23.42 -10.40
CA ARG A 184 -9.66 23.13 -8.98
C ARG A 184 -10.96 22.94 -8.20
#